data_4d1a7a1de479f24ddc752e663d0aabde
#
_entry.id   4d1a7a1de479f24ddc752e663d0aabde
#
_cell.length_a   1.000
_cell.length_b   1.000
_cell.length_c   1.000
_cell.angle_alpha   90.00
_cell.angle_beta   90.00
_cell.angle_gamma   90.00
#
_symmetry.space_group_name_H-M   'P 1'
#
loop_
_entity.id
_entity.type
_entity.pdbx_description
1 polymer ?
#
loop_
_entity_poly.entity_id
_entity_poly.type
_entity_poly.pdbx_seq_one_letter_code
_entity_poly.pdbx_strand_id
1 'polypeptide(L)'
;MKIFIVGRQCSGKTEVLDECAELGLRVGREFCNIESDMLHIDKKYERYTIDDIGKIFENGAYICISGIDESGVLDGYMGYRGISLYTYDNSDVMALHPKQVCNINKPAIKDNIIFVWLDNNRDKRIHRFASLKCHYDFVEMEEAESQFDADFVKSIYNFPNSQLIYFNNEDPSRVAAIVYTLVKHPELVDIFVKKFN
;
A
#
# COMPACT_ATOMS: atom_id res chain seq x y z
N MET A 1 -13.42 4.66 9.45
CA MET A 1 -12.51 5.28 8.46
C MET A 1 -11.25 4.45 8.35
N LYS A 2 -10.73 4.24 7.14
CA LYS A 2 -9.49 3.50 6.87
C LYS A 2 -8.53 4.36 6.06
N ILE A 3 -7.24 4.22 6.29
CA ILE A 3 -6.20 4.96 5.56
C ILE A 3 -5.34 3.98 4.76
N PHE A 4 -5.20 4.25 3.48
CA PHE A 4 -4.27 3.53 2.61
C PHE A 4 -3.08 4.42 2.26
N ILE A 5 -1.89 4.02 2.70
CA ILE A 5 -0.63 4.63 2.27
C ILE A 5 -0.29 4.07 0.89
N VAL A 6 -0.32 4.90 -0.12
CA VAL A 6 -0.12 4.49 -1.50
C VAL A 6 1.15 5.14 -2.06
N GLY A 7 1.86 4.42 -2.89
CA GLY A 7 3.05 4.94 -3.56
C GLY A 7 3.79 3.84 -4.30
N ARG A 8 4.66 4.24 -5.19
CA ARG A 8 5.52 3.32 -5.96
C ARG A 8 6.45 2.53 -5.06
N GLN A 9 7.11 1.52 -5.59
CA GLN A 9 8.16 0.79 -4.88
C GLN A 9 9.24 1.77 -4.40
N CYS A 10 9.84 1.49 -3.23
CA CYS A 10 10.82 2.37 -2.59
C CYS A 10 10.32 3.79 -2.21
N SER A 11 9.02 4.06 -2.22
CA SER A 11 8.47 5.35 -1.80
C SER A 11 8.45 5.58 -0.29
N GLY A 12 8.77 4.57 0.54
CA GLY A 12 8.78 4.71 2.01
C GLY A 12 7.50 4.28 2.71
N LYS A 13 6.59 3.59 2.04
CA LYS A 13 5.34 3.10 2.65
C LYS A 13 5.56 2.30 3.94
N THR A 14 6.53 1.39 3.91
CA THR A 14 6.84 0.55 5.08
C THR A 14 7.35 1.39 6.24
N GLU A 15 8.22 2.36 6.00
CA GLU A 15 8.73 3.29 7.02
C GLU A 15 7.57 4.07 7.67
N VAL A 16 6.64 4.58 6.87
CA VAL A 16 5.43 5.26 7.41
C VAL A 16 4.57 4.31 8.23
N LEU A 17 4.39 3.05 7.79
CA LEU A 17 3.63 2.08 8.57
C LEU A 17 4.30 1.74 9.90
N ASP A 18 5.62 1.58 9.93
CA ASP A 18 6.37 1.30 11.15
C ASP A 18 6.21 2.46 12.14
N GLU A 19 6.36 3.70 11.71
CA GLU A 19 6.11 4.90 12.51
C GLU A 19 4.64 4.97 13.00
N CYS A 20 3.66 4.62 12.15
CA CYS A 20 2.26 4.54 12.57
C CYS A 20 2.05 3.50 13.69
N ALA A 21 2.71 2.35 13.60
CA ALA A 21 2.66 1.32 14.63
C ALA A 21 3.29 1.79 15.95
N GLU A 22 4.41 2.51 15.89
CA GLU A 22 5.04 3.13 17.07
C GLU A 22 4.14 4.17 17.75
N LEU A 23 3.33 4.88 16.97
CA LEU A 23 2.31 5.79 17.48
C LEU A 23 1.06 5.06 18.04
N GLY A 24 1.01 3.71 17.96
CA GLY A 24 -0.07 2.90 18.52
C GLY A 24 -1.28 2.73 17.61
N LEU A 25 -1.15 2.96 16.30
CA LEU A 25 -2.18 2.60 15.32
C LEU A 25 -2.13 1.10 14.98
N ARG A 26 -3.28 0.53 14.67
CA ARG A 26 -3.38 -0.84 14.17
C ARG A 26 -2.99 -0.85 12.69
N VAL A 27 -1.83 -1.39 12.40
CA VAL A 27 -1.28 -1.46 11.04
C VAL A 27 -1.59 -2.81 10.43
N GLY A 28 -2.21 -2.81 9.27
CA GLY A 28 -2.49 -4.01 8.48
C GLY A 28 -1.34 -4.35 7.53
N ARG A 29 -0.94 -5.62 7.53
CA ARG A 29 0.09 -6.15 6.64
C ARG A 29 -0.54 -6.88 5.47
N GLU A 30 0.09 -6.75 4.30
CA GLU A 30 -0.27 -7.58 3.16
C GLU A 30 0.06 -9.06 3.46
N PHE A 31 -0.75 -9.97 2.96
CA PHE A 31 -0.35 -11.38 2.87
C PHE A 31 0.55 -11.60 1.64
N CYS A 32 1.39 -12.64 1.70
CA CYS A 32 2.23 -13.09 0.60
C CYS A 32 2.48 -14.59 0.72
N ASN A 33 2.49 -15.32 -0.40
CA ASN A 33 2.76 -16.75 -0.43
C ASN A 33 4.10 -17.12 -1.07
N ILE A 34 4.92 -16.16 -1.45
CA ILE A 34 6.27 -16.47 -1.95
C ILE A 34 7.20 -16.70 -0.76
N GLU A 35 7.86 -17.85 -0.80
CA GLU A 35 9.03 -18.12 0.03
C GLU A 35 10.27 -17.62 -0.71
N SER A 36 10.69 -16.41 -0.43
CA SER A 36 11.90 -15.85 -1.00
C SER A 36 12.79 -15.30 0.11
N ASP A 37 14.02 -15.79 0.18
CA ASP A 37 15.06 -15.23 1.04
C ASP A 37 15.43 -13.79 0.65
N MET A 38 14.99 -13.37 -0.53
CA MET A 38 15.29 -12.05 -1.09
C MET A 38 14.35 -10.95 -0.60
N LEU A 39 13.17 -11.31 -0.16
CA LEU A 39 12.28 -10.37 0.46
C LEU A 39 12.61 -10.39 1.96
N HIS A 40 12.93 -9.25 2.55
CA HIS A 40 12.93 -9.05 4.01
C HIS A 40 11.47 -9.15 4.52
N ILE A 41 10.83 -10.30 4.17
CA ILE A 41 9.39 -10.52 4.17
C ILE A 41 8.85 -10.61 5.58
N ASP A 42 9.64 -11.13 6.52
CA ASP A 42 9.13 -11.54 7.83
C ASP A 42 8.51 -10.41 8.66
N LYS A 43 8.87 -9.15 8.36
CA LYS A 43 8.27 -7.99 9.04
C LYS A 43 7.19 -7.28 8.22
N LYS A 44 7.15 -7.50 6.89
CA LYS A 44 6.32 -6.74 5.97
C LYS A 44 5.02 -7.45 5.59
N TYR A 45 5.05 -8.79 5.54
CA TYR A 45 3.94 -9.60 5.05
C TYR A 45 3.50 -10.65 6.04
N GLU A 46 2.20 -10.98 6.02
CA GLU A 46 1.67 -12.19 6.64
C GLU A 46 1.85 -13.37 5.67
N ARG A 47 2.36 -14.50 6.14
CA ARG A 47 2.55 -15.68 5.29
C ARG A 47 1.25 -16.44 5.15
N TYR A 48 0.86 -16.70 3.91
CA TYR A 48 -0.31 -17.48 3.53
C TYR A 48 0.11 -18.60 2.59
N THR A 49 -0.55 -19.75 2.69
CA THR A 49 -0.40 -20.81 1.70
C THR A 49 -1.23 -20.49 0.47
N ILE A 50 -0.94 -21.19 -0.65
CA ILE A 50 -1.76 -21.04 -1.87
C ILE A 50 -3.22 -21.46 -1.62
N ASP A 51 -3.44 -22.46 -0.77
CA ASP A 51 -4.78 -22.94 -0.40
C ASP A 51 -5.54 -21.88 0.43
N ASP A 52 -4.84 -21.14 1.32
CA ASP A 52 -5.46 -20.06 2.08
C ASP A 52 -5.87 -18.92 1.15
N ILE A 53 -5.03 -18.58 0.17
CA ILE A 53 -5.35 -17.56 -0.83
C ILE A 53 -6.53 -18.01 -1.71
N GLY A 54 -6.56 -19.29 -2.12
CA GLY A 54 -7.68 -19.88 -2.85
C GLY A 54 -8.99 -19.70 -2.11
N LYS A 55 -9.04 -20.05 -0.81
CA LYS A 55 -10.24 -19.88 0.04
C LYS A 55 -10.65 -18.42 0.18
N ILE A 56 -9.69 -17.50 0.36
CA ILE A 56 -9.96 -16.06 0.44
C ILE A 56 -10.59 -15.56 -0.86
N PHE A 57 -10.05 -16.00 -2.00
CA PHE A 57 -10.54 -15.61 -3.32
C PHE A 57 -11.95 -16.14 -3.59
N GLU A 58 -12.18 -17.44 -3.37
CA GLU A 58 -13.48 -18.09 -3.58
C GLU A 58 -14.59 -17.48 -2.73
N ASN A 59 -14.28 -17.09 -1.50
CA ASN A 59 -15.23 -16.47 -0.58
C ASN A 59 -15.35 -14.95 -0.74
N GLY A 60 -14.60 -14.32 -1.65
CA GLY A 60 -14.55 -12.86 -1.78
C GLY A 60 -14.01 -12.13 -0.53
N ALA A 61 -13.27 -12.84 0.32
CA ALA A 61 -12.80 -12.35 1.62
C ALA A 61 -11.48 -11.56 1.48
N TYR A 62 -11.39 -10.68 0.48
CA TYR A 62 -10.21 -9.86 0.21
C TYR A 62 -10.57 -8.43 -0.18
N ILE A 63 -9.63 -7.53 0.07
CA ILE A 63 -9.68 -6.14 -0.41
C ILE A 63 -9.00 -6.03 -1.76
N CYS A 64 -7.79 -6.59 -1.89
CA CYS A 64 -7.10 -6.69 -3.17
C CYS A 64 -6.22 -7.94 -3.20
N ILE A 65 -6.05 -8.52 -4.38
CA ILE A 65 -5.09 -9.59 -4.66
C ILE A 65 -4.40 -9.24 -5.98
N SER A 66 -3.08 -9.42 -6.02
CA SER A 66 -2.26 -9.23 -7.21
C SER A 66 -1.27 -10.36 -7.34
N GLY A 67 -1.06 -10.85 -8.57
CA GLY A 67 0.04 -11.74 -8.88
C GLY A 67 1.38 -11.05 -8.72
N ILE A 68 2.40 -11.78 -8.37
CA ILE A 68 3.78 -11.30 -8.24
C ILE A 68 4.75 -12.29 -8.86
N ASP A 69 5.90 -11.81 -9.31
CA ASP A 69 7.03 -12.63 -9.71
C ASP A 69 7.93 -13.00 -8.51
N GLU A 70 9.01 -13.71 -8.76
CA GLU A 70 9.99 -14.12 -7.74
C GLU A 70 10.68 -12.94 -7.03
N SER A 71 10.72 -11.76 -7.63
CA SER A 71 11.25 -10.53 -7.04
C SER A 71 10.18 -9.70 -6.31
N GLY A 72 8.93 -10.16 -6.31
CA GLY A 72 7.80 -9.46 -5.68
C GLY A 72 7.22 -8.32 -6.50
N VAL A 73 7.62 -8.19 -7.77
CA VAL A 73 7.03 -7.24 -8.72
C VAL A 73 5.62 -7.70 -9.11
N LEU A 74 4.70 -6.75 -9.21
CA LEU A 74 3.32 -7.02 -9.58
C LEU A 74 3.22 -7.47 -11.04
N ASP A 75 2.24 -8.36 -11.31
CA ASP A 75 1.96 -9.05 -12.58
C ASP A 75 2.80 -10.28 -12.88
N GLY A 76 3.56 -10.77 -11.90
CA GLY A 76 4.18 -12.09 -12.02
C GLY A 76 3.20 -13.24 -11.79
N TYR A 77 3.67 -14.45 -12.12
CA TYR A 77 2.90 -15.70 -11.98
C TYR A 77 3.48 -16.63 -10.91
N MET A 78 4.46 -16.17 -10.13
CA MET A 78 5.15 -16.99 -9.14
C MET A 78 4.41 -17.04 -7.79
N GLY A 79 3.54 -16.08 -7.54
CA GLY A 79 2.77 -16.04 -6.32
C GLY A 79 1.77 -14.89 -6.27
N TYR A 80 1.24 -14.66 -5.08
CA TYR A 80 0.23 -13.64 -4.83
C TYR A 80 0.56 -12.82 -3.61
N ARG A 81 0.15 -11.56 -3.63
CA ARG A 81 0.11 -10.68 -2.46
C ARG A 81 -1.18 -9.87 -2.44
N GLY A 82 -1.58 -9.43 -1.26
CA GLY A 82 -2.80 -8.65 -1.13
C GLY A 82 -3.18 -8.35 0.30
N ILE A 83 -4.38 -7.83 0.47
CA ILE A 83 -4.98 -7.56 1.79
C ILE A 83 -6.25 -8.39 1.93
N SER A 84 -6.31 -9.19 2.99
CA SER A 84 -7.53 -9.93 3.35
C SER A 84 -8.57 -9.00 3.96
N LEU A 85 -9.84 -9.37 3.89
CA LEU A 85 -10.91 -8.64 4.56
C LEU A 85 -10.70 -8.62 6.08
N TYR A 86 -10.17 -9.72 6.64
CA TYR A 86 -9.83 -9.78 8.06
C TYR A 86 -8.78 -8.72 8.46
N THR A 87 -7.69 -8.60 7.67
CA THR A 87 -6.66 -7.57 7.89
C THR A 87 -7.25 -6.17 7.79
N TYR A 88 -8.09 -5.93 6.78
CA TYR A 88 -8.77 -4.65 6.58
C TYR A 88 -9.64 -4.28 7.79
N ASP A 89 -10.50 -5.19 8.25
CA ASP A 89 -11.43 -4.93 9.35
C ASP A 89 -10.70 -4.61 10.65
N ASN A 90 -9.55 -5.25 10.89
CA ASN A 90 -8.77 -5.12 12.12
C ASN A 90 -7.67 -4.05 12.11
N SER A 91 -7.53 -3.29 11.02
CA SER A 91 -6.49 -2.28 10.88
C SER A 91 -7.07 -0.87 10.70
N ASP A 92 -6.30 0.13 11.10
CA ASP A 92 -6.60 1.54 10.88
C ASP A 92 -5.89 2.03 9.61
N VAL A 93 -4.67 1.51 9.38
CA VAL A 93 -3.76 1.94 8.30
C VAL A 93 -3.18 0.72 7.61
N MET A 94 -3.10 0.78 6.28
CA MET A 94 -2.51 -0.25 5.42
C MET A 94 -1.70 0.39 4.30
N ALA A 95 -0.79 -0.36 3.67
CA ALA A 95 -0.07 0.12 2.49
C ALA A 95 -0.51 -0.63 1.23
N LEU A 96 -0.57 0.08 0.12
CA LEU A 96 -0.88 -0.47 -1.20
C LEU A 96 0.06 0.10 -2.26
N HIS A 97 0.33 -0.69 -3.27
CA HIS A 97 0.90 -0.22 -4.52
C HIS A 97 -0.22 0.42 -5.38
N PRO A 98 0.04 1.44 -6.23
CA PRO A 98 -0.96 2.06 -7.11
C PRO A 98 -1.78 1.05 -7.89
N LYS A 99 -1.13 0.03 -8.46
CA LYS A 99 -1.80 -1.06 -9.17
C LYS A 99 -2.78 -1.84 -8.32
N GLN A 100 -2.47 -2.08 -7.05
CA GLN A 100 -3.38 -2.79 -6.15
C GLN A 100 -4.64 -1.98 -5.87
N VAL A 101 -4.53 -0.64 -5.84
CA VAL A 101 -5.69 0.24 -5.70
C VAL A 101 -6.65 0.09 -6.89
N CYS A 102 -6.12 -0.06 -8.11
CA CYS A 102 -6.94 -0.33 -9.30
C CYS A 102 -7.72 -1.64 -9.19
N ASN A 103 -7.18 -2.61 -8.46
CA ASN A 103 -7.75 -3.96 -8.31
C ASN A 103 -8.54 -4.15 -7.01
N ILE A 104 -8.87 -3.07 -6.29
CA ILE A 104 -9.64 -3.19 -5.05
C ILE A 104 -11.04 -3.76 -5.33
N ASN A 105 -11.43 -4.74 -4.53
CA ASN A 105 -12.79 -5.28 -4.46
C ASN A 105 -13.71 -4.23 -3.81
N LYS A 106 -14.18 -3.27 -4.60
CA LYS A 106 -14.98 -2.13 -4.14
C LYS A 106 -16.21 -2.52 -3.28
N PRO A 107 -16.96 -3.58 -3.62
CA PRO A 107 -18.07 -4.03 -2.78
C PRO A 107 -17.68 -4.43 -1.36
N ALA A 108 -16.43 -4.80 -1.12
CA ALA A 108 -15.94 -5.12 0.22
C ALA A 108 -15.63 -3.88 1.08
N ILE A 109 -15.52 -2.71 0.46
CA ILE A 109 -15.22 -1.45 1.15
C ILE A 109 -16.50 -0.85 1.72
N LYS A 110 -16.58 -0.76 3.04
CA LYS A 110 -17.73 -0.18 3.77
C LYS A 110 -17.39 1.14 4.47
N ASP A 111 -16.12 1.45 4.59
CA ASP A 111 -15.61 2.62 5.29
C ASP A 111 -15.39 3.81 4.36
N ASN A 112 -15.31 5.01 4.95
CA ASN A 112 -14.70 6.15 4.29
C ASN A 112 -13.20 5.88 4.18
N ILE A 113 -12.64 6.11 2.99
CA ILE A 113 -11.24 5.83 2.69
C ILE A 113 -10.48 7.15 2.49
N ILE A 114 -9.30 7.22 3.09
CA ILE A 114 -8.32 8.25 2.77
C ILE A 114 -7.14 7.56 2.09
N PHE A 115 -6.83 7.99 0.88
CA PHE A 115 -5.60 7.62 0.20
C PHE A 115 -4.53 8.66 0.50
N VAL A 116 -3.42 8.22 1.06
CA VAL A 116 -2.23 9.03 1.31
C VAL A 116 -1.18 8.64 0.28
N TRP A 117 -0.99 9.49 -0.71
CA TRP A 117 -0.01 9.27 -1.76
C TRP A 117 1.37 9.74 -1.33
N LEU A 118 2.35 8.84 -1.39
CA LEU A 118 3.75 9.15 -1.16
C LEU A 118 4.50 9.27 -2.48
N ASP A 119 4.84 10.49 -2.85
CA ASP A 119 5.69 10.77 -3.99
C ASP A 119 7.09 11.18 -3.50
N ASN A 120 7.99 10.21 -3.45
CA ASN A 120 9.38 10.49 -3.17
C ASN A 120 10.15 10.73 -4.47
N ASN A 121 11.10 11.67 -4.45
CA ASN A 121 11.93 11.95 -5.61
C ASN A 121 12.73 10.70 -6.02
N ARG A 122 13.12 10.70 -7.30
CA ARG A 122 13.81 9.59 -7.94
C ARG A 122 15.08 9.18 -7.20
N ASP A 123 15.86 10.16 -6.72
CA ASP A 123 17.16 9.89 -6.08
C ASP A 123 16.97 9.14 -4.75
N LYS A 124 16.01 9.54 -3.92
CA LYS A 124 15.67 8.81 -2.69
C LYS A 124 15.22 7.37 -3.00
N ARG A 125 14.43 7.18 -4.05
CA ARG A 125 13.97 5.85 -4.46
C ARG A 125 15.12 4.99 -4.96
N ILE A 126 16.07 5.54 -5.74
CA ILE A 126 17.29 4.85 -6.17
C ILE A 126 18.12 4.41 -4.97
N HIS A 127 18.36 5.28 -3.99
CA HIS A 127 19.13 4.93 -2.81
C HIS A 127 18.50 3.78 -2.01
N ARG A 128 17.19 3.80 -1.85
CA ARG A 128 16.46 2.70 -1.19
C ARG A 128 16.51 1.42 -2.02
N PHE A 129 16.32 1.53 -3.32
CA PHE A 129 16.39 0.39 -4.24
C PHE A 129 17.76 -0.28 -4.22
N ALA A 130 18.84 0.50 -4.21
CA ALA A 130 20.21 -0.03 -4.13
C ALA A 130 20.48 -0.84 -2.86
N SER A 131 19.71 -0.63 -1.79
CA SER A 131 19.80 -1.44 -0.57
C SER A 131 19.04 -2.76 -0.67
N LEU A 132 18.15 -2.89 -1.65
CA LEU A 132 17.43 -4.13 -1.94
C LEU A 132 18.32 -4.98 -2.86
N LYS A 133 18.49 -6.24 -2.53
CA LYS A 133 19.23 -7.19 -3.39
C LYS A 133 18.33 -7.65 -4.55
N CYS A 134 17.86 -6.72 -5.38
CA CYS A 134 17.00 -7.01 -6.53
C CYS A 134 17.82 -7.42 -7.76
N HIS A 135 17.28 -8.33 -8.57
CA HIS A 135 17.93 -8.81 -9.81
C HIS A 135 17.54 -8.00 -11.06
N TYR A 136 16.69 -6.99 -10.93
CA TYR A 136 16.25 -6.13 -12.04
C TYR A 136 16.73 -4.70 -11.84
N ASP A 137 16.76 -3.95 -12.94
CA ASP A 137 17.22 -2.57 -12.99
C ASP A 137 16.15 -1.62 -12.42
N PHE A 138 16.59 -0.55 -11.74
CA PHE A 138 15.69 0.49 -11.23
C PHE A 138 14.89 1.17 -12.34
N VAL A 139 15.49 1.38 -13.51
CA VAL A 139 14.85 2.05 -14.66
C VAL A 139 13.70 1.18 -15.19
N GLU A 140 13.93 -0.12 -15.37
CA GLU A 140 12.91 -1.07 -15.80
C GLU A 140 11.72 -1.10 -14.81
N MET A 141 12.01 -1.11 -13.52
CA MET A 141 10.99 -1.02 -12.48
C MET A 141 10.20 0.30 -12.58
N GLU A 142 10.89 1.42 -12.73
CA GLU A 142 10.26 2.74 -12.78
C GLU A 142 9.36 2.90 -14.02
N GLU A 143 9.80 2.41 -15.16
CA GLU A 143 9.00 2.41 -16.40
C GLU A 143 7.74 1.55 -16.25
N ALA A 144 7.87 0.34 -15.68
CA ALA A 144 6.75 -0.55 -15.42
C ALA A 144 5.74 0.06 -14.44
N GLU A 145 6.19 0.82 -13.45
CA GLU A 145 5.31 1.43 -12.45
C GLU A 145 4.64 2.72 -12.92
N SER A 146 5.29 3.51 -13.78
CA SER A 146 4.80 4.84 -14.20
C SER A 146 3.43 4.79 -14.89
N GLN A 147 3.12 3.70 -15.57
CA GLN A 147 1.83 3.48 -16.22
C GLN A 147 0.66 3.39 -15.24
N PHE A 148 0.91 3.03 -13.97
CA PHE A 148 -0.16 2.84 -12.99
C PHE A 148 -0.58 4.12 -12.28
N ASP A 149 0.19 5.19 -12.36
CA ASP A 149 -0.14 6.44 -11.66
C ASP A 149 -1.42 7.09 -12.19
N ALA A 150 -1.58 7.15 -13.50
CA ALA A 150 -2.78 7.72 -14.12
C ALA A 150 -4.03 6.88 -13.82
N ASP A 151 -3.88 5.55 -13.81
CA ASP A 151 -4.98 4.64 -13.53
C ASP A 151 -5.34 4.65 -12.04
N PHE A 152 -4.36 4.82 -11.16
CA PHE A 152 -4.59 5.04 -9.74
C PHE A 152 -5.44 6.28 -9.49
N VAL A 153 -5.07 7.43 -10.07
CA VAL A 153 -5.84 8.67 -9.91
C VAL A 153 -7.29 8.50 -10.40
N LYS A 154 -7.48 7.90 -11.58
CA LYS A 154 -8.83 7.59 -12.10
C LYS A 154 -9.59 6.65 -11.16
N SER A 155 -8.90 5.66 -10.57
CA SER A 155 -9.53 4.69 -9.67
C SER A 155 -10.04 5.34 -8.39
N ILE A 156 -9.29 6.28 -7.81
CA ILE A 156 -9.71 7.00 -6.60
C ILE A 156 -11.01 7.76 -6.83
N TYR A 157 -11.16 8.47 -7.96
CA TYR A 157 -12.39 9.20 -8.27
C TYR A 157 -13.62 8.29 -8.38
N ASN A 158 -13.43 7.00 -8.59
CA ASN A 158 -14.50 6.01 -8.64
C ASN A 158 -14.82 5.36 -7.29
N PHE A 159 -14.13 5.75 -6.19
CA PHE A 159 -14.46 5.30 -4.85
C PHE A 159 -15.45 6.27 -4.20
N PRO A 160 -16.64 5.82 -3.80
CA PRO A 160 -17.55 6.66 -3.03
C PRO A 160 -16.91 7.01 -1.68
N ASN A 161 -17.03 8.27 -1.28
CA ASN A 161 -16.53 8.77 0.01
C ASN A 161 -15.02 8.58 0.23
N SER A 162 -14.21 8.65 -0.83
CA SER A 162 -12.77 8.66 -0.71
C SER A 162 -12.18 10.06 -0.89
N GLN A 163 -11.05 10.27 -0.25
CA GLN A 163 -10.27 11.50 -0.37
C GLN A 163 -8.80 11.16 -0.59
N LEU A 164 -8.08 12.02 -1.30
CA LEU A 164 -6.65 11.89 -1.57
C LEU A 164 -5.90 13.00 -0.85
N ILE A 165 -4.82 12.64 -0.18
CA ILE A 165 -3.83 13.58 0.36
C ILE A 165 -2.48 13.24 -0.27
N TYR A 166 -1.85 14.23 -0.84
CA TYR A 166 -0.61 14.08 -1.58
C TYR A 166 0.58 14.58 -0.76
N PHE A 167 1.60 13.74 -0.55
CA PHE A 167 2.85 14.10 0.11
C PHE A 167 4.01 13.98 -0.87
N ASN A 168 4.67 15.10 -1.13
CA ASN A 168 5.85 15.13 -1.97
C ASN A 168 7.11 15.20 -1.10
N ASN A 169 7.91 14.12 -1.13
CA ASN A 169 9.23 14.05 -0.52
C ASN A 169 9.28 14.30 0.99
N GLU A 170 8.17 14.03 1.68
CA GLU A 170 8.02 14.25 3.12
C GLU A 170 8.77 13.20 3.95
N ASP A 171 9.07 13.56 5.18
CA ASP A 171 9.63 12.67 6.18
C ASP A 171 8.57 11.64 6.63
N PRO A 172 8.92 10.34 6.74
CA PRO A 172 7.97 9.30 7.17
C PRO A 172 7.32 9.58 8.52
N SER A 173 8.07 10.06 9.51
CA SER A 173 7.54 10.37 10.84
C SER A 173 6.51 11.49 10.80
N ARG A 174 6.73 12.50 9.94
CA ARG A 174 5.76 13.59 9.73
C ARG A 174 4.48 13.08 9.08
N VAL A 175 4.59 12.22 8.07
CA VAL A 175 3.43 11.60 7.43
C VAL A 175 2.66 10.75 8.44
N ALA A 176 3.35 9.93 9.23
CA ALA A 176 2.75 9.10 10.25
C ALA A 176 2.01 9.93 11.33
N ALA A 177 2.58 11.05 11.76
CA ALA A 177 1.93 11.95 12.71
C ALA A 177 0.62 12.54 12.15
N ILE A 178 0.58 12.87 10.85
CA ILE A 178 -0.64 13.33 10.18
C ILE A 178 -1.65 12.19 10.07
N VAL A 179 -1.21 11.00 9.65
CA VAL A 179 -2.05 9.80 9.59
C VAL A 179 -2.66 9.49 10.97
N TYR A 180 -1.85 9.52 12.02
CA TYR A 180 -2.33 9.35 13.39
C TYR A 180 -3.41 10.38 13.75
N THR A 181 -3.16 11.65 13.43
CA THR A 181 -4.13 12.73 13.67
C THR A 181 -5.44 12.48 12.94
N LEU A 182 -5.39 12.05 11.68
CA LEU A 182 -6.58 11.77 10.88
C LEU A 182 -7.37 10.57 11.42
N VAL A 183 -6.70 9.53 11.90
CA VAL A 183 -7.38 8.37 12.53
C VAL A 183 -8.09 8.78 13.82
N LYS A 184 -7.46 9.64 14.64
CA LYS A 184 -8.02 10.10 15.92
C LYS A 184 -9.06 11.22 15.76
N HIS A 185 -8.91 12.05 14.73
CA HIS A 185 -9.69 13.25 14.47
C HIS A 185 -10.15 13.28 13.00
N PRO A 186 -11.07 12.38 12.58
CA PRO A 186 -11.53 12.31 11.20
C PRO A 186 -12.21 13.59 10.70
N GLU A 187 -12.68 14.43 11.60
CA GLU A 187 -13.24 15.75 11.27
C GLU A 187 -12.23 16.74 10.68
N LEU A 188 -10.93 16.47 10.82
CA LEU A 188 -9.86 17.32 10.27
C LEU A 188 -9.49 16.97 8.82
N VAL A 189 -10.06 15.94 8.23
CA VAL A 189 -9.69 15.45 6.90
C VAL A 189 -9.75 16.55 5.84
N ASP A 190 -10.83 17.32 5.81
CA ASP A 190 -11.01 18.41 4.83
C ASP A 190 -9.95 19.49 4.92
N ILE A 191 -9.43 19.74 6.14
CA ILE A 191 -8.35 20.71 6.37
C ILE A 191 -7.06 20.20 5.73
N PHE A 192 -6.73 18.92 5.94
CA PHE A 192 -5.53 18.32 5.37
C PHE A 192 -5.61 18.17 3.86
N VAL A 193 -6.76 17.75 3.32
CA VAL A 193 -6.99 17.69 1.87
C VAL A 193 -6.75 19.05 1.23
N LYS A 194 -7.31 20.14 1.77
CA LYS A 194 -7.11 21.51 1.25
C LYS A 194 -5.67 22.01 1.37
N LYS A 195 -4.91 21.50 2.34
CA LYS A 195 -3.52 21.93 2.57
C LYS A 195 -2.52 21.25 1.64
N PHE A 196 -2.77 20.01 1.27
CA PHE A 196 -1.79 19.14 0.56
C PHE A 196 -2.20 18.82 -0.88
N ASN A 197 -3.34 19.27 -1.37
CA ASN A 197 -3.79 19.22 -2.76
C ASN A 197 -3.97 20.63 -3.32
#